data_3fa09bf9e2c624a1f58b32f1d81d9911
#
_entry.id   3fa09bf9e2c624a1f58b32f1d81d9911
#
_cell.length_a   1.000
_cell.length_b   1.000
_cell.length_c   1.000
_cell.angle_alpha   90.00
_cell.angle_beta   90.00
_cell.angle_gamma   90.00
#
_symmetry.space_group_name_H-M   'P 1'
#
loop_
_entity.id
_entity.type
_entity.pdbx_description
1 polymer ?
#
loop_
_entity_poly.entity_id
_entity_poly.type
_entity_poly.pdbx_seq_one_letter_code
_entity_poly.pdbx_strand_id
1 'polypeptide(L)'
;MKKVEKAAAIRSTKYIHVIAPCPTGWGIKTEDCIEVAKEVVDCGLWYLAEFENGEFHINRKPKEFTDVATYIKRQGRFKHLDESDIQAIIAGRDAKWNFINKHFN
;
A
#
# COMPACT_ATOMS: atom_id res chain seq x y z
N MET A 1 -14.33 5.17 -6.28
CA MET A 1 -15.60 4.68 -6.87
C MET A 1 -15.41 3.97 -8.21
N LYS A 2 -14.62 4.49 -9.16
CA LYS A 2 -14.43 3.86 -10.50
C LYS A 2 -14.08 2.37 -10.46
N LYS A 3 -13.21 1.93 -9.56
CA LYS A 3 -12.85 0.49 -9.43
C LYS A 3 -14.05 -0.37 -8.99
N VAL A 4 -14.88 0.16 -8.10
CA VAL A 4 -16.10 -0.54 -7.61
C VAL A 4 -17.13 -0.64 -8.74
N GLU A 5 -17.36 0.43 -9.49
CA GLU A 5 -18.26 0.46 -10.63
C GLU A 5 -17.82 -0.55 -11.71
N LYS A 6 -16.53 -0.57 -12.01
CA LYS A 6 -15.92 -1.52 -12.95
C LYS A 6 -16.12 -2.97 -12.50
N ALA A 7 -15.83 -3.25 -11.21
CA ALA A 7 -16.04 -4.58 -10.64
C ALA A 7 -17.51 -5.00 -10.67
N ALA A 8 -18.43 -4.08 -10.36
CA ALA A 8 -19.87 -4.35 -10.37
C ALA A 8 -20.40 -4.75 -11.76
N ALA A 9 -19.79 -4.24 -12.83
CA ALA A 9 -20.17 -4.56 -14.20
C ALA A 9 -19.75 -5.96 -14.66
N ILE A 10 -18.83 -6.61 -13.96
CA ILE A 10 -18.31 -7.93 -14.30
C ILE A 10 -19.19 -9.03 -13.66
N ARG A 11 -19.63 -10.00 -14.47
CA ARG A 11 -20.47 -11.12 -14.01
C ARG A 11 -19.63 -12.31 -13.53
N SER A 12 -18.84 -12.12 -12.50
CA SER A 12 -18.02 -13.19 -11.92
C SER A 12 -17.65 -12.86 -10.48
N THR A 13 -16.93 -13.74 -9.81
CA THR A 13 -16.38 -13.46 -8.48
C THR A 13 -15.44 -12.27 -8.54
N LYS A 14 -15.59 -11.36 -7.58
CA LYS A 14 -14.78 -10.14 -7.48
C LYS A 14 -14.20 -10.03 -6.07
N TYR A 15 -13.01 -9.49 -5.99
CA TYR A 15 -12.33 -9.18 -4.73
C TYR A 15 -11.83 -7.75 -4.76
N ILE A 16 -12.19 -6.97 -3.74
CA ILE A 16 -11.71 -5.59 -3.58
C ILE A 16 -11.03 -5.48 -2.23
N HIS A 17 -9.75 -5.13 -2.24
CA HIS A 17 -8.97 -4.92 -1.05
C HIS A 17 -8.74 -3.42 -0.84
N VAL A 18 -9.19 -2.92 0.31
CA VAL A 18 -9.15 -1.48 0.63
C VAL A 18 -8.26 -1.27 1.84
N ILE A 19 -7.30 -0.34 1.73
CA ILE A 19 -6.58 0.15 2.90
C ILE A 19 -7.32 1.35 3.47
N ALA A 20 -7.63 1.28 4.76
CA ALA A 20 -8.38 2.32 5.46
C ALA A 20 -7.67 2.67 6.78
N PRO A 21 -6.96 3.80 6.85
CA PRO A 21 -6.34 4.25 8.08
C PRO A 21 -7.37 4.43 9.20
N CYS A 22 -7.05 3.90 10.36
CA CYS A 22 -7.90 4.00 11.54
C CYS A 22 -7.14 4.78 12.64
N PRO A 23 -7.59 5.99 13.00
CA PRO A 23 -6.88 6.80 14.00
C PRO A 23 -6.63 6.04 15.30
N THR A 24 -7.66 5.41 15.84
CA THR A 24 -7.58 4.68 17.11
C THR A 24 -6.70 3.43 16.99
N GLY A 25 -6.97 2.56 16.00
CA GLY A 25 -6.28 1.28 15.85
C GLY A 25 -4.82 1.44 15.40
N TRP A 26 -4.53 2.44 14.60
CA TRP A 26 -3.18 2.69 14.11
C TRP A 26 -2.37 3.62 15.01
N GLY A 27 -3.03 4.31 15.95
CA GLY A 27 -2.37 5.27 16.82
C GLY A 27 -1.86 6.49 16.07
N ILE A 28 -2.69 7.06 15.20
CA ILE A 28 -2.42 8.29 14.45
C ILE A 28 -3.40 9.39 14.83
N LYS A 29 -3.00 10.62 14.62
CA LYS A 29 -3.91 11.77 14.79
C LYS A 29 -4.95 11.74 13.67
N THR A 30 -6.19 12.09 13.98
CA THR A 30 -7.29 12.11 13.01
C THR A 30 -6.96 12.96 11.78
N GLU A 31 -6.34 14.10 11.98
CA GLU A 31 -5.91 15.02 10.92
C GLU A 31 -4.86 14.44 9.98
N ASP A 32 -4.10 13.43 10.42
CA ASP A 32 -3.02 12.80 9.64
C ASP A 32 -3.50 11.60 8.81
N CYS A 33 -4.75 11.18 8.94
CA CYS A 33 -5.26 9.96 8.28
C CYS A 33 -5.06 9.95 6.76
N ILE A 34 -5.38 11.06 6.10
CA ILE A 34 -5.25 11.17 4.64
C ILE A 34 -3.78 11.13 4.22
N GLU A 35 -2.93 11.80 4.99
CA GLU A 35 -1.50 11.85 4.72
C GLU A 35 -0.84 10.49 4.89
N VAL A 36 -1.18 9.76 5.97
CA VAL A 36 -0.73 8.39 6.21
C VAL A 36 -1.20 7.45 5.09
N ALA A 37 -2.45 7.60 4.62
CA ALA A 37 -2.97 6.82 3.50
C ALA A 37 -2.21 7.06 2.20
N LYS A 38 -1.74 8.28 1.97
CA LYS A 38 -0.89 8.59 0.81
C LYS A 38 0.52 8.05 0.98
N GLU A 39 1.09 8.21 2.16
CA GLU A 39 2.46 7.76 2.46
C GLU A 39 2.65 6.26 2.25
N VAL A 40 1.68 5.43 2.59
CA VAL A 40 1.81 3.98 2.40
C VAL A 40 1.95 3.59 0.92
N VAL A 41 1.34 4.35 0.03
CA VAL A 41 1.49 4.18 -1.43
C VAL A 41 2.81 4.77 -1.90
N ASP A 42 3.14 5.97 -1.44
CA ASP A 42 4.34 6.68 -1.87
C ASP A 42 5.63 5.99 -1.40
N CYS A 43 5.62 5.33 -0.25
CA CYS A 43 6.77 4.53 0.21
C CYS A 43 6.80 3.08 -0.34
N GLY A 44 5.82 2.71 -1.16
CA GLY A 44 5.79 1.42 -1.85
C GLY A 44 5.28 0.23 -1.03
N LEU A 45 4.85 0.43 0.21
CA LEU A 45 4.33 -0.67 1.04
C LEU A 45 2.96 -1.14 0.59
N TRP A 46 2.18 -0.26 -0.02
CA TRP A 46 0.90 -0.58 -0.65
C TRP A 46 0.94 -0.18 -2.12
N TYR A 47 0.37 -0.98 -2.98
CA TYR A 47 0.28 -0.65 -4.40
C TYR A 47 -1.19 -0.57 -4.83
N LEU A 48 -1.49 0.41 -5.68
CA LEU A 48 -2.81 0.56 -6.27
C LEU A 48 -2.82 -0.18 -7.61
N ALA A 49 -3.54 -1.29 -7.68
CA ALA A 49 -3.52 -2.18 -8.83
C ALA A 49 -4.88 -2.77 -9.13
N GLU A 50 -5.02 -3.33 -10.31
CA GLU A 50 -6.15 -4.12 -10.76
C GLU A 50 -5.63 -5.41 -11.40
N PHE A 51 -6.31 -6.52 -11.15
CA PHE A 51 -6.10 -7.77 -11.85
C PHE A 51 -7.42 -8.16 -12.51
N GLU A 52 -7.45 -8.17 -13.83
CA GLU A 52 -8.66 -8.39 -14.62
C GLU A 52 -8.33 -9.22 -15.86
N ASN A 53 -9.12 -10.27 -16.10
CA ASN A 53 -8.93 -11.15 -17.27
C ASN A 53 -7.50 -11.70 -17.43
N GLY A 54 -6.86 -12.03 -16.30
CA GLY A 54 -5.49 -12.54 -16.30
C GLY A 54 -4.41 -11.47 -16.45
N GLU A 55 -4.77 -10.21 -16.58
CA GLU A 55 -3.83 -9.09 -16.70
C GLU A 55 -3.71 -8.29 -15.41
N PHE A 56 -2.47 -8.03 -15.00
CA PHE A 56 -2.15 -7.20 -13.84
C PHE A 56 -1.76 -5.80 -14.29
N HIS A 57 -2.37 -4.80 -13.68
CA HIS A 57 -2.14 -3.41 -14.02
C HIS A 57 -1.91 -2.56 -12.77
N ILE A 58 -0.76 -1.89 -12.68
CA ILE A 58 -0.45 -0.93 -11.63
C ILE A 58 -1.06 0.43 -12.01
N ASN A 59 -1.97 0.94 -11.19
CA ASN A 59 -2.62 2.23 -11.45
C ASN A 59 -1.74 3.43 -11.12
N ARG A 60 -0.87 3.29 -10.12
CA ARG A 60 0.07 4.34 -9.71
C ARG A 60 1.39 3.72 -9.29
N LYS A 61 2.45 4.07 -10.00
CA LYS A 61 3.82 3.66 -9.68
C LYS A 61 4.61 4.92 -9.31
N PRO A 62 5.04 5.08 -8.06
CA PRO A 62 5.92 6.18 -7.69
C PRO A 62 7.24 6.08 -8.46
N LYS A 63 7.77 7.22 -8.90
CA LYS A 63 9.09 7.26 -9.56
C LYS A 63 10.20 6.86 -8.60
N GLU A 64 10.10 7.38 -7.37
CA GLU A 64 10.98 7.06 -6.25
C GLU A 64 10.12 6.81 -5.02
N PHE A 65 10.52 5.85 -4.20
CA PHE A 65 9.83 5.58 -2.95
C PHE A 65 10.26 6.57 -1.88
N THR A 66 9.28 7.10 -1.14
CA THR A 66 9.55 7.88 0.05
C THR A 66 10.05 6.99 1.19
N ASP A 67 10.52 7.60 2.27
CA ASP A 67 11.09 6.90 3.41
C ASP A 67 10.03 6.07 4.15
N VAL A 68 10.26 4.77 4.25
CA VAL A 68 9.40 3.84 5.01
C VAL A 68 9.39 4.17 6.49
N ALA A 69 10.53 4.60 7.04
CA ALA A 69 10.63 4.96 8.47
C ALA A 69 9.67 6.10 8.85
N THR A 70 9.49 7.08 7.98
CA THR A 70 8.55 8.18 8.20
C THR A 70 7.11 7.66 8.33
N TYR A 71 6.69 6.76 7.44
CA TYR A 71 5.38 6.12 7.51
C TYR A 71 5.21 5.31 8.78
N ILE A 72 6.18 4.49 9.14
CA ILE A 72 6.15 3.62 10.32
C ILE A 72 6.09 4.45 11.62
N LYS A 73 6.94 5.46 11.74
CA LYS A 73 7.07 6.26 12.97
C LYS A 73 5.87 7.16 13.26
N ARG A 74 5.04 7.47 12.28
CA ARG A 74 3.79 8.20 12.51
C ARG A 74 2.74 7.39 13.26
N GLN A 75 2.90 6.09 13.40
CA GLN A 75 1.87 5.18 13.88
C GLN A 75 2.25 4.61 15.24
N GLY A 76 1.44 4.92 16.28
CA GLY A 76 1.66 4.39 17.62
C GLY A 76 1.69 2.87 17.68
N ARG A 77 0.95 2.18 16.80
CA ARG A 77 0.94 0.70 16.72
C ARG A 77 2.31 0.10 16.41
N PHE A 78 3.23 0.87 15.81
CA PHE A 78 4.56 0.43 15.43
C PHE A 78 5.68 1.00 16.31
N LYS A 79 5.33 1.63 17.43
CA LYS A 79 6.32 2.28 18.32
C LYS A 79 7.37 1.32 18.90
N HIS A 80 7.08 0.01 18.91
CA HIS A 80 7.98 -1.03 19.40
C HIS A 80 9.00 -1.51 18.35
N LEU A 81 8.87 -1.09 17.09
CA LEU A 81 9.77 -1.49 16.02
C LEU A 81 11.10 -0.70 16.11
N ASP A 82 12.20 -1.41 15.99
CA ASP A 82 13.53 -0.83 15.91
C ASP A 82 14.01 -0.66 14.46
N GLU A 83 15.22 -0.16 14.28
CA GLU A 83 15.82 0.06 12.95
C GLU A 83 15.96 -1.24 12.17
N SER A 84 16.29 -2.34 12.84
CA SER A 84 16.41 -3.68 12.23
C SER A 84 15.07 -4.15 11.65
N ASP A 85 13.97 -3.92 12.37
CA ASP A 85 12.62 -4.24 11.92
C ASP A 85 12.24 -3.42 10.68
N ILE A 86 12.55 -2.12 10.69
CA ILE A 86 12.29 -1.22 9.57
C ILE A 86 13.08 -1.66 8.33
N GLN A 87 14.34 -2.04 8.48
CA GLN A 87 15.15 -2.56 7.36
C GLN A 87 14.57 -3.86 6.79
N ALA A 88 14.05 -4.74 7.64
CA ALA A 88 13.38 -5.95 7.18
C ALA A 88 12.11 -5.64 6.36
N ILE A 89 11.34 -4.64 6.78
CA ILE A 89 10.15 -4.16 6.05
C ILE A 89 10.56 -3.59 4.68
N ILE A 90 11.61 -2.79 4.63
CA ILE A 90 12.14 -2.23 3.38
C ILE A 90 12.58 -3.35 2.43
N ALA A 91 13.30 -4.34 2.93
CA ALA A 91 13.74 -5.48 2.14
C ALA A 91 12.54 -6.27 1.56
N GLY A 92 11.50 -6.47 2.36
CA GLY A 92 10.25 -7.11 1.92
C GLY A 92 9.52 -6.30 0.84
N ARG A 93 9.48 -4.97 0.98
CA ARG A 93 8.95 -4.08 -0.05
C ARG A 93 9.71 -4.22 -1.36
N ASP A 94 11.02 -4.15 -1.30
CA ASP A 94 11.89 -4.21 -2.47
C ASP A 94 11.76 -5.56 -3.20
N ALA A 95 11.72 -6.66 -2.45
CA ALA A 95 11.50 -7.99 -3.00
C ALA A 95 10.14 -8.10 -3.72
N LYS A 96 9.09 -7.54 -3.13
CA LYS A 96 7.75 -7.49 -3.74
C LYS A 96 7.75 -6.71 -5.05
N TRP A 97 8.33 -5.52 -5.07
CA TRP A 97 8.39 -4.70 -6.27
C TRP A 97 9.27 -5.32 -7.36
N ASN A 98 10.37 -5.96 -6.99
CA ASN A 98 11.19 -6.71 -7.94
C ASN A 98 10.39 -7.85 -8.58
N PHE A 99 9.62 -8.58 -7.78
CA PHE A 99 8.72 -9.62 -8.29
C PHE A 99 7.69 -9.05 -9.26
N ILE A 100 7.01 -7.95 -8.88
CA ILE A 100 6.00 -7.30 -9.72
C ILE A 100 6.62 -6.83 -11.04
N ASN A 101 7.76 -6.17 -11.00
CA ASN A 101 8.45 -5.66 -12.18
C ASN A 101 8.91 -6.80 -13.11
N LYS A 102 9.34 -7.92 -12.55
CA LYS A 102 9.80 -9.08 -13.32
C LYS A 102 8.66 -9.81 -14.02
N HIS A 103 7.51 -9.96 -13.37
CA HIS A 103 6.42 -10.82 -13.85
C HIS A 103 5.26 -10.10 -14.51
N PHE A 104 5.06 -8.81 -14.21
CA PHE A 104 3.88 -8.04 -14.64
C PHE A 104 4.21 -6.73 -15.34
N ASN A 105 5.44 -6.48 -15.59
CA ASN A 105 5.85 -5.22 -16.23
C ASN A 105 6.09 -5.39 -17.73
#